data_a2f0217d5e7343727f20859e2f33321c
#
_entry.id   a2f0217d5e7343727f20859e2f33321c
#
_cell.length_a   1.000
_cell.length_b   1.000
_cell.length_c   1.000
_cell.angle_alpha   90.00
_cell.angle_beta   90.00
_cell.angle_gamma   90.00
#
_symmetry.space_group_name_H-M   'P 1'
#
loop_
_entity.id
_entity.type
_entity.pdbx_description
1 polymer ?
#
loop_
_entity_poly.entity_id
_entity_poly.type
_entity_poly.pdbx_seq_one_letter_code
_entity_poly.pdbx_strand_id
1 'polypeptide(L)'
;MKRQEKLSWYKKEFESINQDIRNKKSLSHYDFLRIRNFKLQNSSAEEESHIEKITKDAFILAKEDRIEGAIDKLLELDGVGVPIASTILAMKYPDRFAIIDRKVINNLGEDNWLKDYLTSSRTYKEYLLLMRKNANKEGISLREYERGLFEEGRGE
;
A
#
# COMPACT_ATOMS: atom_id res chain seq x y z
N MET A 1 -6.57 -11.60 -20.10
CA MET A 1 -5.53 -12.19 -19.24
C MET A 1 -6.19 -13.15 -18.25
N LYS A 2 -5.71 -14.35 -18.17
CA LYS A 2 -6.23 -15.34 -17.22
C LYS A 2 -5.89 -14.91 -15.79
N ARG A 3 -6.70 -15.38 -14.84
CA ARG A 3 -6.53 -15.02 -13.43
C ARG A 3 -5.12 -15.27 -12.89
N GLN A 4 -4.56 -16.46 -13.15
CA GLN A 4 -3.22 -16.79 -12.67
C GLN A 4 -2.14 -15.92 -13.30
N GLU A 5 -2.29 -15.58 -14.58
CA GLU A 5 -1.38 -14.67 -15.27
C GLU A 5 -1.45 -13.28 -14.66
N LYS A 6 -2.65 -12.82 -14.32
CA LYS A 6 -2.86 -11.51 -13.69
C LYS A 6 -2.24 -11.46 -12.30
N LEU A 7 -2.43 -12.50 -11.48
CA LEU A 7 -1.81 -12.59 -10.16
C LEU A 7 -0.29 -12.63 -10.25
N SER A 8 0.24 -13.38 -11.21
CA SER A 8 1.68 -13.45 -11.44
C SER A 8 2.24 -12.08 -11.85
N TRP A 9 1.50 -11.36 -12.71
CA TRP A 9 1.90 -10.01 -13.14
C TRP A 9 1.96 -9.05 -11.95
N TYR A 10 0.92 -9.05 -11.11
CA TYR A 10 0.88 -8.18 -9.93
C TYR A 10 2.04 -8.46 -8.97
N LYS A 11 2.33 -9.73 -8.74
CA LYS A 11 3.43 -10.11 -7.86
C LYS A 11 4.77 -9.62 -8.41
N LYS A 12 5.03 -9.85 -9.69
CA LYS A 12 6.28 -9.44 -10.34
C LYS A 12 6.41 -7.94 -10.38
N GLU A 13 5.32 -7.23 -10.71
CA GLU A 13 5.34 -5.77 -10.76
C GLU A 13 5.60 -5.16 -9.40
N PHE A 14 4.94 -5.68 -8.36
CA PHE A 14 5.18 -5.24 -6.99
C PHE A 14 6.65 -5.41 -6.61
N GLU A 15 7.21 -6.58 -6.85
CA GLU A 15 8.60 -6.86 -6.52
C GLU A 15 9.58 -5.98 -7.30
N SER A 16 9.29 -5.75 -8.58
CA SER A 16 10.09 -4.89 -9.44
C SER A 16 10.10 -3.44 -8.93
N ILE A 17 8.93 -2.91 -8.58
CA ILE A 17 8.85 -1.55 -8.04
C ILE A 17 9.60 -1.48 -6.70
N ASN A 18 9.40 -2.45 -5.81
CA ASN A 18 10.11 -2.48 -4.54
C ASN A 18 11.62 -2.46 -4.73
N GLN A 19 12.14 -3.27 -5.65
CA GLN A 19 13.58 -3.29 -5.93
C GLN A 19 14.09 -1.90 -6.35
N ASP A 20 13.31 -1.20 -7.15
CA ASP A 20 13.71 0.11 -7.67
C ASP A 20 13.65 1.21 -6.61
N ILE A 21 12.70 1.16 -5.68
CA ILE A 21 12.48 2.26 -4.73
C ILE A 21 12.99 2.01 -3.31
N ARG A 22 13.26 0.77 -2.92
CA ARG A 22 13.58 0.42 -1.53
C ARG A 22 14.76 1.19 -0.93
N ASN A 23 15.72 1.58 -1.76
CA ASN A 23 16.90 2.32 -1.31
C ASN A 23 16.81 3.82 -1.58
N LYS A 24 15.70 4.29 -2.16
CA LYS A 24 15.50 5.71 -2.43
C LYS A 24 14.95 6.42 -1.22
N LYS A 25 15.37 7.66 -1.00
CA LYS A 25 14.84 8.49 0.10
C LYS A 25 13.51 9.12 -0.25
N SER A 26 13.18 9.20 -1.54
CA SER A 26 11.96 9.82 -2.05
C SER A 26 11.61 9.19 -3.39
N LEU A 27 10.42 9.48 -3.91
CA LEU A 27 9.98 9.00 -5.21
C LEU A 27 10.14 10.10 -6.26
N SER A 28 10.52 9.69 -7.47
CA SER A 28 10.43 10.54 -8.65
C SER A 28 8.98 10.56 -9.17
N HIS A 29 8.70 11.46 -10.10
CA HIS A 29 7.40 11.46 -10.78
C HIS A 29 7.13 10.13 -11.49
N TYR A 30 8.16 9.57 -12.11
CA TYR A 30 8.07 8.27 -12.78
C TYR A 30 7.68 7.16 -11.79
N ASP A 31 8.36 7.10 -10.64
CA ASP A 31 8.06 6.10 -9.60
C ASP A 31 6.61 6.24 -9.12
N PHE A 32 6.18 7.47 -8.89
CA PHE A 32 4.84 7.75 -8.40
C PHE A 32 3.76 7.32 -9.40
N LEU A 33 3.95 7.66 -10.69
CA LEU A 33 3.00 7.25 -11.73
C LEU A 33 2.95 5.72 -11.88
N ARG A 34 4.10 5.07 -11.78
CA ARG A 34 4.17 3.62 -11.87
C ARG A 34 3.36 2.94 -10.77
N ILE A 35 3.46 3.46 -9.55
CA ILE A 35 2.69 2.93 -8.42
C ILE A 35 1.20 3.22 -8.60
N ARG A 36 0.83 4.40 -9.05
CA ARG A 36 -0.57 4.73 -9.32
C ARG A 36 -1.16 3.82 -10.39
N ASN A 37 -0.41 3.57 -11.45
CA ASN A 37 -0.87 2.69 -12.54
C ASN A 37 -1.05 1.25 -12.06
N PHE A 38 -0.23 0.81 -11.13
CA PHE A 38 -0.39 -0.50 -10.51
C PHE A 38 -1.76 -0.63 -9.84
N LYS A 39 -2.24 0.43 -9.20
CA LYS A 39 -3.47 0.40 -8.41
C LYS A 39 -4.71 0.88 -9.18
N LEU A 40 -4.65 2.03 -9.86
CA LEU A 40 -5.84 2.68 -10.41
C LEU A 40 -5.74 3.15 -11.87
N GLN A 41 -4.58 3.13 -12.47
CA GLN A 41 -4.38 3.55 -13.86
C GLN A 41 -4.73 5.03 -14.15
N ASN A 42 -4.71 5.88 -13.13
CA ASN A 42 -4.98 7.31 -13.29
C ASN A 42 -3.67 8.10 -13.34
N SER A 43 -3.64 9.14 -14.17
CA SER A 43 -2.53 10.08 -14.20
C SER A 43 -2.65 11.08 -13.05
N SER A 44 -1.55 11.76 -12.73
CA SER A 44 -1.53 12.81 -11.73
C SER A 44 -0.90 14.06 -12.34
N ALA A 45 -1.45 15.23 -11.97
CA ALA A 45 -0.89 16.52 -12.34
C ALA A 45 0.15 17.02 -11.33
N GLU A 46 0.50 16.21 -10.33
CA GLU A 46 1.42 16.60 -9.27
C GLU A 46 2.83 16.86 -9.78
N GLU A 47 3.46 17.92 -9.30
CA GLU A 47 4.82 18.27 -9.71
C GLU A 47 5.85 17.38 -9.02
N GLU A 48 6.95 17.08 -9.73
CA GLU A 48 7.99 16.18 -9.23
C GLU A 48 8.63 16.67 -7.94
N SER A 49 8.91 17.97 -7.82
CA SER A 49 9.49 18.51 -6.58
C SER A 49 8.59 18.29 -5.37
N HIS A 50 7.28 18.38 -5.57
CA HIS A 50 6.29 18.14 -4.51
C HIS A 50 6.23 16.66 -4.16
N ILE A 51 6.24 15.79 -5.17
CA ILE A 51 6.26 14.33 -4.96
C ILE A 51 7.50 13.94 -4.16
N GLU A 52 8.67 14.44 -4.54
CA GLU A 52 9.92 14.13 -3.85
C GLU A 52 9.89 14.57 -2.39
N LYS A 53 9.43 15.79 -2.13
CA LYS A 53 9.36 16.33 -0.77
C LYS A 53 8.40 15.53 0.11
N ILE A 54 7.19 15.33 -0.38
CA ILE A 54 6.14 14.63 0.39
C ILE A 54 6.53 13.18 0.66
N THR A 55 7.02 12.46 -0.36
CA THR A 55 7.39 11.06 -0.17
C THR A 55 8.61 10.92 0.75
N LYS A 56 9.57 11.86 0.67
CA LYS A 56 10.70 11.86 1.60
C LYS A 56 10.22 11.97 3.05
N ASP A 57 9.35 12.93 3.32
CA ASP A 57 8.81 13.13 4.67
C ASP A 57 7.99 11.93 5.14
N ALA A 58 7.16 11.38 4.25
CA ALA A 58 6.35 10.20 4.56
C ALA A 58 7.21 8.98 4.89
N PHE A 59 8.31 8.78 4.14
CA PHE A 59 9.20 7.65 4.37
C PHE A 59 9.94 7.76 5.70
N ILE A 60 10.30 8.97 6.11
CA ILE A 60 10.89 9.20 7.43
C ILE A 60 9.89 8.79 8.52
N LEU A 61 8.64 9.25 8.40
CA LEU A 61 7.60 8.89 9.36
C LEU A 61 7.34 7.40 9.39
N ALA A 62 7.28 6.77 8.22
CA ALA A 62 7.05 5.32 8.11
C ALA A 62 8.19 4.53 8.77
N LYS A 63 9.43 4.97 8.57
CA LYS A 63 10.59 4.31 9.18
C LYS A 63 10.54 4.38 10.70
N GLU A 64 9.97 5.46 11.25
CA GLU A 64 9.76 5.61 12.68
C GLU A 64 8.49 4.90 13.18
N ASP A 65 7.80 4.21 12.31
CA ASP A 65 6.53 3.54 12.56
C ASP A 65 5.40 4.48 13.00
N ARG A 66 5.45 5.72 12.53
CA ARG A 66 4.38 6.70 12.73
C ARG A 66 3.35 6.52 11.63
N ILE A 67 2.52 5.52 11.78
CA ILE A 67 1.64 5.01 10.72
C ILE A 67 0.66 6.07 10.21
N GLU A 68 -0.11 6.68 11.12
CA GLU A 68 -1.09 7.70 10.72
C GLU A 68 -0.41 8.89 10.05
N GLY A 69 0.70 9.35 10.64
CA GLY A 69 1.45 10.49 10.10
C GLY A 69 1.97 10.23 8.70
N ALA A 70 2.48 9.02 8.43
CA ALA A 70 2.97 8.66 7.12
C ALA A 70 1.85 8.67 6.08
N ILE A 71 0.71 8.09 6.42
CA ILE A 71 -0.46 8.10 5.53
C ILE A 71 -0.95 9.54 5.30
N ASP A 72 -1.14 10.31 6.37
CA ASP A 72 -1.63 11.69 6.27
C ASP A 72 -0.72 12.54 5.37
N LYS A 73 0.58 12.32 5.47
CA LYS A 73 1.53 13.02 4.61
C LYS A 73 1.30 12.71 3.14
N LEU A 74 1.16 11.44 2.81
CA LEU A 74 0.92 11.02 1.43
C LEU A 74 -0.42 11.51 0.89
N LEU A 75 -1.41 11.69 1.74
CA LEU A 75 -2.71 12.22 1.33
C LEU A 75 -2.63 13.68 0.86
N GLU A 76 -1.52 14.39 1.11
CA GLU A 76 -1.31 15.74 0.59
C GLU A 76 -1.04 15.74 -0.92
N LEU A 77 -0.70 14.59 -1.50
CA LEU A 77 -0.48 14.49 -2.94
C LEU A 77 -1.82 14.43 -3.70
N ASP A 78 -1.86 15.09 -4.85
CA ASP A 78 -3.05 15.12 -5.69
C ASP A 78 -3.52 13.72 -6.07
N GLY A 79 -4.80 13.46 -5.84
CA GLY A 79 -5.43 12.19 -6.22
C GLY A 79 -5.00 10.97 -5.40
N VAL A 80 -4.35 11.17 -4.26
CA VAL A 80 -3.92 10.06 -3.39
C VAL A 80 -4.88 9.91 -2.23
N GLY A 81 -5.59 8.76 -2.22
CA GLY A 81 -6.35 8.32 -1.06
C GLY A 81 -5.57 7.29 -0.25
N VAL A 82 -6.19 6.76 0.80
CA VAL A 82 -5.53 5.78 1.66
C VAL A 82 -5.08 4.52 0.92
N PRO A 83 -5.86 3.95 -0.02
CA PRO A 83 -5.38 2.76 -0.75
C PRO A 83 -4.09 3.01 -1.53
N ILE A 84 -3.97 4.14 -2.23
CA ILE A 84 -2.73 4.46 -2.95
C ILE A 84 -1.60 4.74 -1.98
N ALA A 85 -1.86 5.51 -0.91
CA ALA A 85 -0.86 5.80 0.11
C ALA A 85 -0.32 4.51 0.73
N SER A 86 -1.21 3.57 1.06
CA SER A 86 -0.80 2.27 1.61
C SER A 86 0.02 1.46 0.61
N THR A 87 -0.29 1.56 -0.68
CA THR A 87 0.46 0.88 -1.74
C THR A 87 1.88 1.42 -1.81
N ILE A 88 2.04 2.75 -1.75
CA ILE A 88 3.37 3.38 -1.73
C ILE A 88 4.19 2.86 -0.55
N LEU A 89 3.60 2.85 0.66
CA LEU A 89 4.30 2.40 1.85
C LEU A 89 4.61 0.90 1.82
N ALA A 90 3.68 0.08 1.32
CA ALA A 90 3.90 -1.36 1.20
C ALA A 90 5.00 -1.69 0.20
N MET A 91 5.07 -0.97 -0.91
CA MET A 91 6.13 -1.17 -1.90
C MET A 91 7.49 -0.71 -1.39
N LYS A 92 7.52 0.33 -0.56
CA LYS A 92 8.76 0.81 0.06
C LYS A 92 9.20 -0.11 1.20
N TYR A 93 8.29 -0.52 2.05
CA TYR A 93 8.56 -1.33 3.25
C TYR A 93 7.61 -2.52 3.32
N PRO A 94 7.78 -3.54 2.44
CA PRO A 94 6.82 -4.65 2.34
C PRO A 94 6.74 -5.52 3.59
N ASP A 95 7.77 -5.49 4.44
CA ASP A 95 7.76 -6.27 5.67
C ASP A 95 7.01 -5.57 6.81
N ARG A 96 6.69 -4.29 6.64
CA ARG A 96 6.10 -3.48 7.70
C ARG A 96 4.75 -2.87 7.35
N PHE A 97 4.45 -2.67 6.07
CA PHE A 97 3.21 -2.05 5.61
C PHE A 97 2.49 -2.96 4.64
N ALA A 98 1.16 -2.94 4.70
CA ALA A 98 0.31 -3.73 3.82
C ALA A 98 -0.62 -2.80 3.05
N ILE A 99 -1.01 -3.22 1.84
CA ILE A 99 -1.97 -2.48 1.03
C ILE A 99 -3.35 -2.69 1.63
N ILE A 100 -4.10 -1.60 1.83
CA ILE A 100 -5.50 -1.72 2.24
C ILE A 100 -6.36 -1.79 0.98
N ASP A 101 -7.25 -2.79 0.96
CA ASP A 101 -8.05 -3.12 -0.20
C ASP A 101 -9.38 -3.70 0.28
N ARG A 102 -10.45 -3.40 -0.44
CA ARG A 102 -11.80 -3.86 -0.07
C ARG A 102 -11.88 -5.38 0.06
N LYS A 103 -11.22 -6.11 -0.86
CA LYS A 103 -11.25 -7.58 -0.83
C LYS A 103 -10.57 -8.12 0.40
N VAL A 104 -9.44 -7.53 0.79
CA VAL A 104 -8.72 -7.95 1.98
C VAL A 104 -9.56 -7.69 3.23
N ILE A 105 -10.18 -6.51 3.31
CA ILE A 105 -11.07 -6.17 4.44
C ILE A 105 -12.22 -7.17 4.53
N ASN A 106 -12.86 -7.47 3.39
CA ASN A 106 -13.96 -8.44 3.35
C ASN A 106 -13.51 -9.81 3.85
N ASN A 107 -12.33 -10.26 3.45
CA ASN A 107 -11.82 -11.57 3.83
C ASN A 107 -11.35 -11.63 5.28
N LEU A 108 -11.06 -10.47 5.88
CA LEU A 108 -10.79 -10.38 7.32
C LEU A 108 -12.07 -10.40 8.15
N GLY A 109 -13.22 -10.12 7.53
CA GLY A 109 -14.48 -10.05 8.24
C GLY A 109 -14.70 -8.77 9.03
N GLU A 110 -13.92 -7.72 8.76
CA GLU A 110 -13.99 -6.45 9.49
C GLU A 110 -14.75 -5.39 8.69
N ASP A 111 -16.01 -5.65 8.43
CA ASP A 111 -16.84 -4.84 7.53
C ASP A 111 -17.00 -3.38 7.97
N ASN A 112 -16.86 -3.08 9.27
CA ASN A 112 -16.99 -1.72 9.76
C ASN A 112 -15.92 -0.76 9.21
N TRP A 113 -14.81 -1.27 8.72
CA TRP A 113 -13.78 -0.45 8.09
C TRP A 113 -14.16 -0.01 6.67
N LEU A 114 -15.11 -0.69 6.03
CA LEU A 114 -15.53 -0.38 4.66
C LEU A 114 -16.11 1.03 4.53
N LYS A 115 -16.66 1.60 5.60
CA LYS A 115 -17.29 2.92 5.56
C LYS A 115 -16.29 4.07 5.38
N ASP A 116 -15.04 3.92 5.83
CA ASP A 116 -14.08 5.03 5.83
C ASP A 116 -12.64 4.67 5.46
N TYR A 117 -12.38 3.42 5.05
CA TYR A 117 -10.99 3.00 4.73
C TYR A 117 -10.36 3.81 3.59
N LEU A 118 -11.16 4.44 2.74
CA LEU A 118 -10.64 5.21 1.61
C LEU A 118 -10.00 6.53 2.04
N THR A 119 -10.39 7.06 3.22
CA THR A 119 -10.00 8.40 3.64
C THR A 119 -9.41 8.47 5.04
N SER A 120 -9.54 7.43 5.85
CA SER A 120 -9.17 7.46 7.27
C SER A 120 -7.83 6.80 7.53
N SER A 121 -6.82 7.61 7.89
CA SER A 121 -5.52 7.09 8.31
C SER A 121 -5.61 6.30 9.61
N ARG A 122 -6.56 6.68 10.48
CA ARG A 122 -6.80 5.93 11.72
C ARG A 122 -7.29 4.51 11.41
N THR A 123 -8.23 4.37 10.49
CA THR A 123 -8.71 3.06 10.06
C THR A 123 -7.57 2.24 9.46
N TYR A 124 -6.71 2.87 8.67
CA TYR A 124 -5.54 2.18 8.15
C TYR A 124 -4.62 1.67 9.26
N LYS A 125 -4.40 2.47 10.28
CA LYS A 125 -3.56 2.04 11.41
C LYS A 125 -4.16 0.81 12.10
N GLU A 126 -5.46 0.82 12.37
CA GLU A 126 -6.15 -0.32 12.97
C GLU A 126 -6.00 -1.56 12.10
N TYR A 127 -6.21 -1.41 10.80
CA TYR A 127 -6.04 -2.46 9.81
C TYR A 127 -4.61 -3.03 9.83
N LEU A 128 -3.63 -2.15 9.73
CA LEU A 128 -2.23 -2.58 9.67
C LEU A 128 -1.79 -3.34 10.92
N LEU A 129 -2.20 -2.86 12.09
CA LEU A 129 -1.86 -3.53 13.36
C LEU A 129 -2.49 -4.92 13.44
N LEU A 130 -3.71 -5.08 12.96
CA LEU A 130 -4.34 -6.40 12.89
C LEU A 130 -3.62 -7.31 11.89
N MET A 131 -3.28 -6.78 10.72
CA MET A 131 -2.54 -7.54 9.70
C MET A 131 -1.20 -8.04 10.24
N ARG A 132 -0.46 -7.16 10.91
CA ARG A 132 0.83 -7.52 11.51
C ARG A 132 0.67 -8.60 12.58
N LYS A 133 -0.34 -8.46 13.42
CA LYS A 133 -0.65 -9.42 14.48
C LYS A 133 -0.96 -10.79 13.89
N ASN A 134 -1.81 -10.83 12.88
CA ASN A 134 -2.23 -12.09 12.27
C ASN A 134 -1.07 -12.77 11.52
N ALA A 135 -0.28 -12.01 10.78
CA ALA A 135 0.88 -12.56 10.06
C ALA A 135 1.88 -13.18 11.06
N ASN A 136 2.15 -12.46 12.14
CA ASN A 136 3.06 -12.94 13.18
C ASN A 136 2.54 -14.22 13.84
N LYS A 137 1.23 -14.27 14.10
CA LYS A 137 0.57 -15.44 14.69
C LYS A 137 0.69 -16.66 13.78
N GLU A 138 0.59 -16.47 12.47
CA GLU A 138 0.72 -17.55 11.50
C GLU A 138 2.16 -17.89 11.14
N GLY A 139 3.13 -17.08 11.61
CA GLY A 139 4.54 -17.32 11.34
C GLY A 139 4.96 -17.04 9.90
N ILE A 140 4.26 -16.15 9.21
CA ILE A 140 4.58 -15.78 7.84
C ILE A 140 4.82 -14.28 7.74
N SER A 141 5.36 -13.82 6.61
CA SER A 141 5.59 -12.40 6.41
C SER A 141 4.27 -11.65 6.22
N LEU A 142 4.29 -10.35 6.51
CA LEU A 142 3.14 -9.50 6.29
C LEU A 142 2.69 -9.55 4.83
N ARG A 143 3.64 -9.52 3.91
CA ARG A 143 3.34 -9.57 2.48
C ARG A 143 2.66 -10.88 2.07
N GLU A 144 3.13 -12.01 2.59
CA GLU A 144 2.51 -13.31 2.32
C GLU A 144 1.08 -13.37 2.88
N TYR A 145 0.89 -12.85 4.08
CA TYR A 145 -0.42 -12.84 4.72
C TYR A 145 -1.42 -12.00 3.90
N GLU A 146 -1.01 -10.78 3.50
CA GLU A 146 -1.84 -9.90 2.68
C GLU A 146 -2.19 -10.54 1.35
N ARG A 147 -1.21 -11.13 0.66
CA ARG A 147 -1.44 -11.80 -0.62
C ARG A 147 -2.41 -12.96 -0.49
N GLY A 148 -2.27 -13.76 0.58
CA GLY A 148 -3.17 -14.87 0.83
C GLY A 148 -4.62 -14.41 0.94
N LEU A 149 -4.87 -13.35 1.68
CA LEU A 149 -6.22 -12.79 1.82
C LEU A 149 -6.75 -12.25 0.50
N PHE A 150 -5.92 -11.58 -0.26
CA PHE A 150 -6.31 -11.04 -1.56
C PHE A 150 -6.66 -12.17 -2.55
N GLU A 151 -5.88 -13.25 -2.56
CA GLU A 151 -6.10 -14.40 -3.42
C GLU A 151 -7.34 -15.19 -3.05
N GLU A 152 -7.62 -15.36 -1.75
CA GLU A 152 -8.82 -16.04 -1.26
C GLU A 152 -10.10 -15.39 -1.81
N GLY A 153 -10.17 -14.06 -1.77
CA GLY A 153 -11.33 -13.33 -2.28
C GLY A 153 -11.58 -13.55 -3.76
N ARG A 154 -10.60 -14.05 -4.50
CA ARG A 154 -10.74 -14.36 -5.92
C ARG A 154 -11.13 -15.81 -6.20
N GLY A 155 -11.00 -16.66 -5.21
CA GLY A 155 -11.35 -18.07 -5.33
C GLY A 155 -12.84 -18.34 -5.31
N GLU A 156 -13.59 -17.34 -4.89
CA GLU A 156 -15.04 -17.40 -4.79
C GLU A 156 -15.74 -16.88 -6.07
#